data_ec0a3ea2d35a467c6ffc89ecff250c89
#
_entry.id   ec0a3ea2d35a467c6ffc89ecff250c89
#
_cell.length_a   1.000
_cell.length_b   1.000
_cell.length_c   1.000
_cell.angle_alpha   90.00
_cell.angle_beta   90.00
_cell.angle_gamma   90.00
#
_symmetry.space_group_name_H-M   'P 1'
#
loop_
_entity.id
_entity.type
_entity.pdbx_description
1 polymer ?
#
loop_
_entity_poly.entity_id
_entity_poly.type
_entity_poly.pdbx_seq_one_letter_code
_entity_poly.pdbx_strand_id
1 'polypeptide(L)'
;MKNKKTGHTPGPWKVFEPIARGEDLDVEIYSDEQEYIGAVGIERGINNAMANARLIAAAPDLLAFAEATAHTFGADTMIGKEARAAIAKAKGEK
;
A
#
# COMPACT_ATOMS: atom_id res chain seq x y z
N MET A 1 4.94 11.60 -17.74
CA MET A 1 4.57 11.77 -17.31
C MET A 1 3.62 11.20 -16.89
N LYS A 2 3.23 10.78 -16.57
CA LYS A 2 2.38 10.02 -16.34
C LYS A 2 1.77 10.14 -15.16
N ASN A 3 0.83 9.85 -14.74
CA ASN A 3 0.26 9.72 -13.54
C ASN A 3 0.16 10.82 -12.65
N LYS A 4 0.19 11.98 -13.05
CA LYS A 4 -0.02 12.99 -12.21
C LYS A 4 -1.33 13.05 -11.63
N LYS A 5 -2.34 12.44 -12.15
CA LYS A 5 -3.63 12.53 -11.63
C LYS A 5 -3.98 11.55 -10.63
N THR A 6 -3.17 10.58 -10.36
CA THR A 6 -3.59 9.51 -9.49
C THR A 6 -3.41 9.80 -8.04
N GLY A 7 -2.58 10.67 -7.65
CA GLY A 7 -2.40 10.95 -6.25
C GLY A 7 -1.41 10.04 -5.55
N HIS A 8 -1.27 8.84 -5.96
CA HIS A 8 -0.25 7.95 -5.39
C HIS A 8 0.54 7.33 -6.52
N THR A 9 1.71 6.84 -6.17
CA THR A 9 2.55 6.18 -7.15
C THR A 9 1.86 4.92 -7.62
N PRO A 10 1.78 4.69 -8.91
CA PRO A 10 1.11 3.50 -9.40
C PRO A 10 1.80 2.22 -8.95
N GLY A 11 1.03 1.19 -8.73
CA GLY A 11 1.56 -0.12 -8.46
C GLY A 11 2.00 -0.80 -9.72
N PRO A 12 2.55 -1.97 -9.58
CA PRO A 12 2.74 -2.68 -8.32
C PRO A 12 3.92 -2.14 -7.53
N TRP A 13 3.90 -2.39 -6.24
CA TRP A 13 4.99 -2.02 -5.34
C TRP A 13 5.66 -3.30 -4.86
N LYS A 14 6.95 -3.22 -4.63
CA LYS A 14 7.72 -4.39 -4.27
C LYS A 14 8.48 -4.18 -2.99
N VAL A 15 8.64 -5.26 -2.24
CA VAL A 15 9.37 -5.23 -0.99
C VAL A 15 10.78 -5.71 -1.25
N PHE A 16 11.75 -4.96 -0.76
CA PHE A 16 13.13 -5.36 -0.86
C PHE A 16 13.62 -5.74 0.53
N GLU A 17 14.08 -6.96 0.65
CA GLU A 17 14.58 -7.42 1.93
C GLU A 17 15.89 -6.73 2.22
N PRO A 18 16.13 -6.40 3.47
CA PRO A 18 17.37 -5.73 3.81
C PRO A 18 18.55 -6.66 3.66
N ILE A 19 19.66 -6.09 3.29
CA ILE A 19 20.88 -6.84 3.26
C ILE A 19 21.52 -6.64 4.61
N ALA A 20 21.80 -7.73 5.27
CA ALA A 20 22.29 -7.65 6.62
C ALA A 20 23.69 -7.14 6.64
N ARG A 21 23.86 -5.86 6.79
CA ARG A 21 25.12 -5.32 6.94
C ARG A 21 25.01 -4.02 7.61
N GLY A 22 25.53 -3.63 8.54
CA GLY A 22 25.39 -2.39 9.23
C GLY A 22 24.25 -2.43 10.18
N GLU A 23 23.94 -1.32 10.77
CA GLU A 23 22.93 -1.26 11.73
C GLU A 23 21.64 -0.80 11.26
N ASP A 24 21.58 -0.14 10.16
CA ASP A 24 20.31 0.39 9.69
C ASP A 24 19.71 -0.55 8.70
N LEU A 25 18.92 -1.47 9.21
CA LEU A 25 18.28 -2.43 8.36
C LEU A 25 16.82 -2.13 8.29
N ASP A 26 16.40 -1.41 7.29
CA ASP A 26 14.97 -1.17 7.09
C ASP A 26 14.51 -2.00 5.91
N VAL A 27 13.26 -2.38 5.94
CA VAL A 27 12.65 -3.07 4.81
C VAL A 27 12.11 -2.01 3.87
N GLU A 28 12.63 -1.95 2.68
CA GLU A 28 12.27 -0.88 1.75
C GLU A 28 11.24 -1.32 0.76
N ILE A 29 10.44 -0.38 0.30
CA ILE A 29 9.39 -0.63 -0.66
C ILE A 29 9.60 0.31 -1.83
N TYR A 30 9.60 -0.25 -3.03
CA TYR A 30 9.78 0.51 -4.25
C TYR A 30 8.68 0.19 -5.23
N SER A 31 8.38 1.11 -6.11
CA SER A 31 7.43 0.84 -7.17
C SER A 31 8.11 -0.03 -8.22
N ASP A 32 7.30 -0.52 -9.15
CA ASP A 32 7.82 -1.31 -10.24
C ASP A 32 8.80 -0.51 -11.08
N GLU A 33 8.67 0.79 -11.12
CA GLU A 33 9.59 1.65 -11.84
C GLU A 33 10.72 2.13 -10.95
N GLN A 34 10.88 1.49 -9.81
CA GLN A 34 11.99 1.73 -8.92
C GLN A 34 11.98 3.06 -8.21
N GLU A 35 10.80 3.62 -8.04
CA GLU A 35 10.66 4.79 -7.24
C GLU A 35 10.52 4.39 -5.79
N TYR A 36 11.19 5.10 -4.92
CA TYR A 36 11.16 4.79 -3.51
C TYR A 36 9.78 5.13 -2.93
N ILE A 37 9.15 4.18 -2.30
CA ILE A 37 7.86 4.41 -1.67
C ILE A 37 8.03 4.66 -0.18
N GLY A 38 8.86 3.87 0.47
CA GLY A 38 9.05 4.04 1.89
C GLY A 38 9.83 2.90 2.48
N ALA A 39 9.95 2.92 3.78
CA ALA A 39 10.68 1.88 4.50
C ALA A 39 9.98 1.60 5.80
N VAL A 40 10.13 0.38 6.29
CA VAL A 40 9.55 -0.05 7.54
C VAL A 40 10.68 -0.38 8.49
N GLY A 41 10.64 0.21 9.65
CA GLY A 41 11.68 -0.05 10.66
C GLY A 41 11.52 -1.41 11.26
N ILE A 42 12.59 -1.90 11.85
CA ILE A 42 12.60 -3.25 12.38
C ILE A 42 12.54 -3.30 13.89
N GLU A 43 11.98 -2.31 14.52
CA GLU A 43 11.93 -2.24 15.97
C GLU A 43 11.30 -3.47 16.61
N ARG A 44 10.33 -4.07 15.93
CA ARG A 44 9.68 -5.25 16.46
C ARG A 44 10.19 -6.52 15.80
N GLY A 45 11.38 -6.45 15.20
CA GLY A 45 11.97 -7.60 14.56
C GLY A 45 11.74 -7.61 13.06
N ILE A 46 12.60 -8.35 12.37
CA ILE A 46 12.57 -8.35 10.92
C ILE A 46 11.32 -9.03 10.38
N ASN A 47 10.81 -10.05 11.06
CA ASN A 47 9.61 -10.71 10.56
C ASN A 47 8.40 -9.80 10.61
N ASN A 48 8.31 -9.00 11.68
CA ASN A 48 7.21 -8.06 11.79
C ASN A 48 7.34 -6.99 10.71
N ALA A 49 8.55 -6.51 10.48
CA ALA A 49 8.76 -5.48 9.47
C ALA A 49 8.44 -6.01 8.08
N MET A 50 8.79 -7.26 7.80
CA MET A 50 8.48 -7.83 6.50
C MET A 50 6.97 -7.97 6.31
N ALA A 51 6.26 -8.38 7.36
CA ALA A 51 4.81 -8.49 7.25
C ALA A 51 4.18 -7.13 7.00
N ASN A 52 4.64 -6.10 7.69
CA ASN A 52 4.14 -4.76 7.50
C ASN A 52 4.46 -4.25 6.09
N ALA A 53 5.67 -4.53 5.62
CA ALA A 53 6.07 -4.07 4.30
C ALA A 53 5.24 -4.75 3.22
N ARG A 54 4.93 -6.03 3.39
CA ARG A 54 4.10 -6.71 2.41
C ARG A 54 2.70 -6.15 2.37
N LEU A 55 2.17 -5.79 3.52
CA LEU A 55 0.85 -5.18 3.56
C LEU A 55 0.87 -3.83 2.85
N ILE A 56 1.89 -3.03 3.10
CA ILE A 56 2.01 -1.74 2.45
C ILE A 56 2.18 -1.93 0.95
N ALA A 57 3.00 -2.89 0.55
CA ALA A 57 3.24 -3.12 -0.88
C ALA A 57 1.98 -3.59 -1.59
N ALA A 58 1.07 -4.22 -0.86
CA ALA A 58 -0.19 -4.66 -1.44
C ALA A 58 -1.21 -3.55 -1.54
N ALA A 59 -0.92 -2.37 -1.02
CA ALA A 59 -1.90 -1.31 -0.94
C ALA A 59 -2.51 -0.93 -2.30
N PRO A 60 -1.73 -0.79 -3.37
CA PRO A 60 -2.36 -0.44 -4.64
C PRO A 60 -3.38 -1.48 -5.10
N ASP A 61 -3.05 -2.76 -4.91
CA ASP A 61 -3.97 -3.82 -5.29
C ASP A 61 -5.19 -3.85 -4.39
N LEU A 62 -4.98 -3.62 -3.09
CA LEU A 62 -6.10 -3.60 -2.16
C LEU A 62 -7.03 -2.43 -2.45
N LEU A 63 -6.46 -1.28 -2.79
CA LEU A 63 -7.27 -0.13 -3.13
C LEU A 63 -8.08 -0.42 -4.40
N ALA A 64 -7.44 -1.01 -5.41
CA ALA A 64 -8.14 -1.32 -6.64
C ALA A 64 -9.27 -2.31 -6.38
N PHE A 65 -9.05 -3.28 -5.50
CA PHE A 65 -10.10 -4.22 -5.16
C PHE A 65 -11.25 -3.51 -4.44
N ALA A 66 -10.92 -2.60 -3.53
CA ALA A 66 -11.96 -1.87 -2.82
C ALA A 66 -12.76 -1.01 -3.79
N GLU A 67 -12.09 -0.40 -4.77
CA GLU A 67 -12.79 0.42 -5.74
C GLU A 67 -13.72 -0.42 -6.61
N ALA A 68 -13.25 -1.59 -7.01
CA ALA A 68 -14.10 -2.48 -7.79
C ALA A 68 -15.31 -2.95 -6.98
N THR A 69 -15.08 -3.21 -5.70
CA THR A 69 -16.17 -3.63 -4.82
C THR A 69 -17.19 -2.52 -4.66
N ALA A 70 -16.72 -1.28 -4.46
CA ALA A 70 -17.62 -0.17 -4.30
C ALA A 70 -18.44 0.06 -5.57
N HIS A 71 -17.82 -0.20 -6.72
CA HIS A 71 -18.52 -0.02 -7.98
C HIS A 71 -19.57 -1.10 -8.19
N THR A 72 -19.25 -2.32 -7.79
CA THR A 72 -20.15 -3.45 -7.98
C THR A 72 -21.35 -3.42 -7.04
N PHE A 73 -21.13 -3.06 -5.80
CA PHE A 73 -22.18 -3.04 -4.80
C PHE A 73 -22.61 -1.62 -4.52
N GLY A 74 -23.87 -1.38 -4.45
CA GLY A 74 -24.39 -0.04 -4.33
C GLY A 74 -24.09 0.62 -3.00
N ALA A 75 -24.31 1.91 -2.96
CA ALA A 75 -24.02 2.70 -1.78
C ALA A 75 -24.88 2.33 -0.59
N ASP A 76 -26.01 1.69 -0.82
CA ASP A 76 -26.85 1.30 0.29
C ASP A 76 -26.62 -0.11 0.76
N THR A 77 -25.67 -0.84 0.20
CA THR A 77 -25.34 -2.15 0.75
C THR A 77 -24.25 -1.96 1.79
N MET A 78 -24.18 -2.89 2.73
CA MET A 78 -23.18 -2.82 3.76
C MET A 78 -21.79 -2.91 3.17
N ILE A 79 -21.59 -3.83 2.26
CA ILE A 79 -20.30 -3.99 1.64
C ILE A 79 -19.90 -2.75 0.85
N GLY A 80 -20.82 -2.14 0.15
CA GLY A 80 -20.53 -0.93 -0.58
C GLY A 80 -20.16 0.22 0.33
N LYS A 81 -20.83 0.32 1.48
CA LYS A 81 -20.50 1.38 2.42
C LYS A 81 -19.13 1.17 3.01
N GLU A 82 -18.80 -0.07 3.33
CA GLU A 82 -17.50 -0.35 3.93
C GLU A 82 -16.38 -0.12 2.92
N ALA A 83 -16.61 -0.49 1.67
CA ALA A 83 -15.60 -0.26 0.66
C ALA A 83 -15.36 1.22 0.46
N ARG A 84 -16.42 2.02 0.44
CA ARG A 84 -16.27 3.45 0.24
C ARG A 84 -15.57 4.10 1.41
N ALA A 85 -15.84 3.63 2.62
CA ALA A 85 -15.16 4.16 3.80
C ALA A 85 -13.67 3.84 3.74
N ALA A 86 -13.33 2.63 3.32
CA ALA A 86 -11.92 2.25 3.23
C ALA A 86 -11.21 3.07 2.16
N ILE A 87 -11.88 3.30 1.04
CA ILE A 87 -11.29 4.10 -0.03
C ILE A 87 -11.04 5.53 0.44
N ALA A 88 -12.02 6.11 1.12
CA ALA A 88 -11.87 7.48 1.60
C ALA A 88 -10.70 7.59 2.55
N LYS A 89 -10.57 6.61 3.42
CA LYS A 89 -9.46 6.62 4.36
C LYS A 89 -8.14 6.49 3.63
N ALA A 90 -8.07 5.61 2.65
CA ALA A 90 -6.83 5.42 1.90
C ALA A 90 -6.45 6.67 1.13
N LYS A 91 -7.42 7.46 0.70
CA LYS A 91 -7.12 8.67 -0.05
C LYS A 91 -7.02 9.90 0.82
N GLY A 92 -7.11 9.73 2.11
CA GLY A 92 -7.01 10.88 3.02
C GLY A 92 -8.24 11.75 3.06
N GLU A 93 -9.38 11.21 2.64
CA GLU A 93 -10.62 11.98 2.65
C GLU A 93 -11.37 11.73 3.95
N LYS A 94 -12.16 12.69 4.34
CA LYS A 94 -12.90 12.56 5.58
C LYS A 94 -14.25 11.89 5.44
#